data_66422a15f17f94a8a8774b74e361731b
#
_entry.id   66422a15f17f94a8a8774b74e361731b
#
_cell.length_a   1.000
_cell.length_b   1.000
_cell.length_c   1.000
_cell.angle_alpha   90.00
_cell.angle_beta   90.00
_cell.angle_gamma   90.00
#
_symmetry.space_group_name_H-M   'P 1'
#
loop_
_entity.id
_entity.type
_entity.pdbx_description
1 polymer ?
#
loop_
_entity_poly.entity_id
_entity_poly.type
_entity_poly.pdbx_seq_one_letter_code
_entity_poly.pdbx_strand_id
1 'polypeptide(L)'
;MNETDRDIIQRAMTGYERLDITHISENFTHESVLRKAFLEKAKTFMILPDNSGLLPHEEPDEDKTVLTCLTAKSISESCNVVAHVLDVENVSHLQRANANEIVIPDEHVPHLLAKHVTDPGVPQFFDNLILKEEDDKGLQEVKIPRT
;
A
#
# COMPACT_ATOMS: atom_id res chain seq x y z
N MET A 1 17.28 14.32 9.05
CA MET A 1 16.47 13.28 9.74
C MET A 1 16.63 13.52 11.23
N ASN A 2 15.55 13.90 11.90
CA ASN A 2 15.58 14.18 13.34
C ASN A 2 15.74 12.88 14.13
N GLU A 3 16.28 12.98 15.36
CA GLU A 3 16.44 11.84 16.27
C GLU A 3 15.11 11.11 16.52
N THR A 4 14.02 11.87 16.57
CA THR A 4 12.63 11.38 16.70
C THR A 4 12.20 10.45 15.54
N ASP A 5 12.62 10.74 14.30
CA ASP A 5 12.26 9.93 13.13
C ASP A 5 12.95 8.55 13.18
N ARG A 6 14.18 8.50 13.69
CA ARG A 6 14.92 7.24 13.87
C ARG A 6 14.24 6.33 14.88
N ASP A 7 13.79 6.90 16.00
CA ASP A 7 13.12 6.14 17.07
C ASP A 7 11.79 5.56 16.60
N ILE A 8 11.02 6.33 15.80
CA ILE A 8 9.76 5.87 15.21
C ILE A 8 10.02 4.69 14.27
N ILE A 9 11.00 4.81 13.38
CA ILE A 9 11.37 3.76 12.43
C ILE A 9 11.84 2.51 13.19
N GLN A 10 12.70 2.68 14.19
CA GLN A 10 13.21 1.55 14.97
C GLN A 10 12.11 0.81 15.73
N ARG A 11 11.13 1.54 16.28
CA ARG A 11 9.94 0.94 16.91
C ARG A 11 9.07 0.20 15.89
N ALA A 12 8.84 0.78 14.72
CA ALA A 12 8.06 0.16 13.65
C ALA A 12 8.72 -1.13 13.13
N MET A 13 10.05 -1.23 13.20
CA MET A 13 10.81 -2.41 12.79
C MET A 13 10.89 -3.50 13.88
N THR A 14 10.49 -3.20 15.11
CA THR A 14 10.50 -4.18 16.22
C THR A 14 9.51 -5.32 15.92
N GLY A 15 9.97 -6.56 15.98
CA GLY A 15 9.19 -7.75 15.61
C GLY A 15 9.42 -8.26 14.19
N TYR A 16 10.14 -7.50 13.38
CA TYR A 16 10.46 -7.87 11.99
C TYR A 16 11.96 -8.17 11.77
N GLU A 17 12.65 -8.65 12.80
CA GLU A 17 14.11 -8.91 12.78
C GLU A 17 14.53 -9.95 11.73
N ARG A 18 13.58 -10.73 11.20
CA ARG A 18 13.84 -11.70 10.13
C ARG A 18 13.85 -11.08 8.73
N LEU A 19 13.42 -9.82 8.60
CA LEU A 19 13.37 -9.11 7.33
C LEU A 19 14.60 -8.20 7.20
N ASP A 20 15.18 -8.18 6.01
CA ASP A 20 16.20 -7.19 5.64
C ASP A 20 15.49 -5.91 5.19
N ILE A 21 15.43 -4.92 6.08
CA ILE A 21 14.70 -3.67 5.87
C ILE A 21 15.70 -2.53 5.64
N THR A 22 15.61 -1.90 4.47
CA THR A 22 16.39 -0.71 4.14
C THR A 22 15.48 0.52 4.11
N HIS A 23 15.83 1.56 4.84
CA HIS A 23 15.12 2.83 4.87
C HIS A 23 15.85 3.90 4.04
N ILE A 24 15.11 4.57 3.15
CA ILE A 24 15.58 5.69 2.33
C ILE A 24 14.70 6.91 2.61
N SER A 25 15.28 7.98 3.17
CA SER A 25 14.58 9.24 3.50
C SER A 25 14.83 10.28 2.42
N GLU A 26 14.23 10.09 1.26
CA GLU A 26 14.36 10.99 0.10
C GLU A 26 12.98 11.10 -0.59
N ASN A 27 12.85 12.06 -1.52
CA ASN A 27 11.61 12.24 -2.25
C ASN A 27 11.38 11.07 -3.23
N PHE A 28 10.39 10.25 -2.95
CA PHE A 28 10.06 9.03 -3.68
C PHE A 28 9.48 9.27 -5.09
N THR A 29 9.14 10.52 -5.46
CA THR A 29 8.71 10.85 -6.83
C THR A 29 9.86 10.86 -7.83
N HIS A 30 11.11 10.96 -7.34
CA HIS A 30 12.29 11.03 -8.20
C HIS A 30 12.75 9.65 -8.68
N GLU A 31 12.96 9.53 -9.99
CA GLU A 31 13.47 8.31 -10.62
C GLU A 31 14.78 7.81 -9.98
N SER A 32 15.70 8.72 -9.66
CA SER A 32 16.99 8.38 -9.03
C SER A 32 16.81 7.68 -7.68
N VAL A 33 15.80 8.08 -6.91
CA VAL A 33 15.49 7.47 -5.59
C VAL A 33 14.88 6.08 -5.77
N LEU A 34 13.98 5.91 -6.73
CA LEU A 34 13.38 4.62 -7.04
C LEU A 34 14.42 3.61 -7.56
N ARG A 35 15.37 4.07 -8.39
CA ARG A 35 16.49 3.24 -8.84
C ARG A 35 17.44 2.88 -7.67
N LYS A 36 17.71 3.82 -6.75
CA LYS A 36 18.48 3.57 -5.53
C LYS A 36 17.80 2.55 -4.62
N ALA A 37 16.46 2.51 -4.61
CA ALA A 37 15.66 1.49 -3.94
C ALA A 37 15.59 0.14 -4.70
N PHE A 38 16.33 -0.01 -5.80
CA PHE A 38 16.35 -1.20 -6.64
C PHE A 38 15.00 -1.58 -7.24
N LEU A 39 14.16 -0.60 -7.59
CA LEU A 39 12.84 -0.83 -8.18
C LEU A 39 12.88 -1.77 -9.40
N GLU A 40 13.95 -1.72 -10.20
CA GLU A 40 14.15 -2.59 -11.37
C GLU A 40 14.10 -4.10 -11.03
N LYS A 41 14.43 -4.44 -9.78
CA LYS A 41 14.44 -5.83 -9.28
C LYS A 41 13.25 -6.14 -8.38
N ALA A 42 12.43 -5.15 -8.07
CA ALA A 42 11.29 -5.31 -7.19
C ALA A 42 10.20 -6.16 -7.86
N LYS A 43 9.62 -7.09 -7.11
CA LYS A 43 8.43 -7.82 -7.54
C LYS A 43 7.19 -6.97 -7.39
N THR A 44 7.09 -6.26 -6.28
CA THR A 44 5.95 -5.41 -5.94
C THR A 44 6.45 -4.07 -5.43
N PHE A 45 5.79 -3.02 -5.85
CA PHE A 45 5.99 -1.66 -5.39
C PHE A 45 4.67 -1.09 -4.89
N MET A 46 4.61 -0.77 -3.60
CA MET A 46 3.40 -0.21 -2.99
C MET A 46 3.59 1.30 -2.78
N ILE A 47 2.61 2.08 -3.24
CA ILE A 47 2.59 3.53 -3.09
C ILE A 47 1.49 3.87 -2.09
N LEU A 48 1.87 4.52 -1.00
CA LEU A 48 0.96 5.02 0.02
C LEU A 48 0.87 6.54 -0.04
N PRO A 49 -0.29 7.15 0.30
CA PRO A 49 -0.41 8.61 0.40
C PRO A 49 0.61 9.18 1.38
N ASP A 50 1.26 10.27 0.99
CA ASP A 50 2.24 10.96 1.84
C ASP A 50 1.52 11.94 2.76
N ASN A 51 1.33 11.54 4.00
CA ASN A 51 0.73 12.38 5.04
C ASN A 51 1.79 13.15 5.85
N SER A 52 3.07 13.09 5.47
CA SER A 52 4.15 13.72 6.22
C SER A 52 4.07 15.25 6.12
N GLY A 53 4.03 15.89 7.28
CA GLY A 53 4.01 17.36 7.37
C GLY A 53 2.67 18.01 7.11
N LEU A 54 1.58 17.25 6.92
CA LEU A 54 0.24 17.78 6.75
C LEU A 54 -0.35 18.26 8.09
N LEU A 55 -1.08 19.38 8.05
CA LEU A 55 -1.91 19.82 9.16
C LEU A 55 -3.17 18.95 9.29
N PRO A 56 -3.86 18.94 10.46
CA PRO A 56 -5.01 18.05 10.71
C PRO A 56 -6.20 18.16 9.75
N HIS A 57 -6.21 19.14 8.84
CA HIS A 57 -7.26 19.39 7.87
C HIS A 57 -6.76 19.40 6.42
N GLU A 58 -5.50 19.08 6.20
CA GLU A 58 -4.91 18.99 4.88
C GLU A 58 -4.98 17.55 4.38
N GLU A 59 -5.32 17.37 3.12
CA GLU A 59 -5.30 16.10 2.44
C GLU A 59 -3.95 15.89 1.75
N PRO A 60 -3.49 14.65 1.61
CA PRO A 60 -2.26 14.36 0.89
C PRO A 60 -2.38 14.73 -0.59
N ASP A 61 -1.28 15.19 -1.15
CA ASP A 61 -1.14 15.47 -2.58
C ASP A 61 -1.06 14.15 -3.36
N GLU A 62 -2.21 13.67 -3.84
CA GLU A 62 -2.30 12.40 -4.57
C GLU A 62 -1.72 12.48 -6.00
N ASP A 63 -1.45 13.67 -6.54
CA ASP A 63 -0.73 13.83 -7.80
C ASP A 63 0.67 13.20 -7.70
N LYS A 64 1.28 13.22 -6.52
CA LYS A 64 2.54 12.52 -6.25
C LYS A 64 2.40 11.02 -6.41
N THR A 65 1.27 10.43 -6.00
CA THR A 65 0.99 9.00 -6.16
C THR A 65 0.92 8.62 -7.63
N VAL A 66 0.20 9.41 -8.44
CA VAL A 66 0.10 9.20 -9.89
C VAL A 66 1.46 9.35 -10.58
N LEU A 67 2.20 10.42 -10.26
CA LEU A 67 3.54 10.67 -10.80
C LEU A 67 4.51 9.54 -10.45
N THR A 68 4.46 9.07 -9.19
CA THR A 68 5.32 7.97 -8.74
C THR A 68 4.98 6.67 -9.46
N CYS A 69 3.69 6.38 -9.68
CA CYS A 69 3.25 5.23 -10.46
C CYS A 69 3.78 5.27 -11.89
N LEU A 70 3.65 6.42 -12.58
CA LEU A 70 4.19 6.62 -13.92
C LEU A 70 5.71 6.42 -13.96
N THR A 71 6.42 7.01 -13.00
CA THR A 71 7.89 6.87 -12.88
C THR A 71 8.28 5.42 -12.64
N ALA A 72 7.58 4.72 -11.74
CA ALA A 72 7.84 3.32 -11.45
C ALA A 72 7.65 2.43 -12.67
N LYS A 73 6.56 2.63 -13.42
CA LYS A 73 6.27 1.88 -14.64
C LYS A 73 7.24 2.18 -15.78
N SER A 74 7.79 3.37 -15.84
CA SER A 74 8.84 3.71 -16.80
C SER A 74 10.18 3.01 -16.48
N ILE A 75 10.46 2.75 -15.21
CA ILE A 75 11.66 2.03 -14.77
C ILE A 75 11.51 0.52 -14.95
N SER A 76 10.36 -0.02 -14.56
CA SER A 76 10.08 -1.45 -14.61
C SER A 76 8.60 -1.71 -14.94
N GLU A 77 8.32 -2.01 -16.19
CA GLU A 77 6.96 -2.33 -16.65
C GLU A 77 6.41 -3.61 -15.98
N SER A 78 7.29 -4.56 -15.70
CA SER A 78 6.95 -5.86 -15.10
C SER A 78 6.71 -5.81 -13.59
N CYS A 79 7.11 -4.72 -12.91
CA CYS A 79 6.88 -4.57 -11.48
C CYS A 79 5.39 -4.46 -11.17
N ASN A 80 4.91 -5.24 -10.20
CA ASN A 80 3.52 -5.13 -9.73
C ASN A 80 3.37 -3.86 -8.89
N VAL A 81 2.67 -2.84 -9.43
CA VAL A 81 2.45 -1.57 -8.74
C VAL A 81 1.08 -1.58 -8.09
N VAL A 82 1.06 -1.45 -6.77
CA VAL A 82 -0.14 -1.32 -5.93
C VAL A 82 -0.20 0.12 -5.42
N ALA A 83 -1.24 0.86 -5.75
CA ALA A 83 -1.41 2.24 -5.34
C ALA A 83 -2.61 2.41 -4.39
N HIS A 84 -2.37 3.05 -3.26
CA HIS A 84 -3.41 3.44 -2.32
C HIS A 84 -3.81 4.88 -2.59
N VAL A 85 -5.11 5.14 -2.78
CA VAL A 85 -5.68 6.47 -2.99
C VAL A 85 -6.86 6.71 -2.07
N LEU A 86 -7.09 7.96 -1.72
CA LEU A 86 -8.20 8.41 -0.89
C LEU A 86 -9.35 8.94 -1.77
N ASP A 87 -9.01 9.58 -2.90
CA ASP A 87 -9.98 10.15 -3.81
C ASP A 87 -10.23 9.22 -5.02
N VAL A 88 -11.50 8.85 -5.19
CA VAL A 88 -11.98 8.01 -6.31
C VAL A 88 -11.69 8.65 -7.68
N GLU A 89 -11.63 9.99 -7.76
CA GLU A 89 -11.33 10.68 -9.01
C GLU A 89 -9.93 10.31 -9.56
N ASN A 90 -8.98 10.03 -8.68
CA ASN A 90 -7.61 9.64 -9.04
C ASN A 90 -7.48 8.21 -9.56
N VAL A 91 -8.50 7.37 -9.40
CA VAL A 91 -8.50 5.99 -9.92
C VAL A 91 -8.25 5.96 -11.43
N SER A 92 -8.94 6.84 -12.18
CA SER A 92 -8.79 6.90 -13.63
C SER A 92 -7.37 7.28 -14.07
N HIS A 93 -6.70 8.14 -13.29
CA HIS A 93 -5.31 8.54 -13.54
C HIS A 93 -4.35 7.40 -13.29
N LEU A 94 -4.53 6.66 -12.20
CA LEU A 94 -3.70 5.49 -11.87
C LEU A 94 -3.90 4.33 -12.85
N GLN A 95 -5.12 4.12 -13.33
CA GLN A 95 -5.38 3.13 -14.40
C GLN A 95 -4.62 3.49 -15.68
N ARG A 96 -4.61 4.78 -16.09
CA ARG A 96 -3.81 5.26 -17.23
C ARG A 96 -2.31 5.18 -16.98
N ALA A 97 -1.88 5.31 -15.73
CA ALA A 97 -0.50 5.11 -15.31
C ALA A 97 -0.08 3.62 -15.23
N ASN A 98 -0.98 2.69 -15.62
CA ASN A 98 -0.77 1.24 -15.58
C ASN A 98 -0.50 0.70 -14.18
N ALA A 99 -1.10 1.28 -13.11
CA ALA A 99 -1.12 0.63 -11.81
C ALA A 99 -1.80 -0.74 -11.94
N ASN A 100 -1.22 -1.77 -11.33
CA ASN A 100 -1.77 -3.13 -11.39
C ASN A 100 -2.97 -3.28 -10.45
N GLU A 101 -2.87 -2.67 -9.27
CA GLU A 101 -3.92 -2.69 -8.26
C GLU A 101 -4.08 -1.29 -7.67
N ILE A 102 -5.34 -0.91 -7.41
CA ILE A 102 -5.69 0.37 -6.79
C ILE A 102 -6.56 0.06 -5.58
N VAL A 103 -6.12 0.55 -4.42
CA VAL A 103 -6.80 0.33 -3.14
C VAL A 103 -7.43 1.63 -2.68
N ILE A 104 -8.74 1.60 -2.41
CA ILE A 104 -9.51 2.71 -1.87
C ILE A 104 -10.10 2.24 -0.53
N PRO A 105 -9.50 2.60 0.62
CA PRO A 105 -9.92 2.06 1.92
C PRO A 105 -11.36 2.39 2.28
N ASP A 106 -11.79 3.62 1.99
CA ASP A 106 -13.09 4.11 2.42
C ASP A 106 -14.26 3.47 1.68
N GLU A 107 -14.04 2.85 0.54
CA GLU A 107 -15.10 2.16 -0.22
C GLU A 107 -15.65 0.93 0.53
N HIS A 108 -14.82 0.29 1.34
CA HIS A 108 -15.19 -0.93 2.07
C HIS A 108 -15.75 -0.69 3.46
N VAL A 109 -15.37 0.41 4.11
CA VAL A 109 -15.76 0.71 5.49
C VAL A 109 -17.27 0.85 5.67
N PRO A 110 -18.02 1.59 4.84
CA PRO A 110 -19.48 1.70 4.96
C PRO A 110 -20.17 0.36 4.79
N HIS A 111 -19.69 -0.48 3.88
CA HIS A 111 -20.24 -1.81 3.67
C HIS A 111 -20.01 -2.73 4.87
N LEU A 112 -18.83 -2.71 5.45
CA LEU A 112 -18.53 -3.46 6.68
C LEU A 112 -19.38 -2.98 7.85
N LEU A 113 -19.55 -1.65 8.03
CA LEU A 113 -20.41 -1.10 9.07
C LEU A 113 -21.88 -1.52 8.89
N ALA A 114 -22.39 -1.47 7.67
CA ALA A 114 -23.75 -1.95 7.38
C ALA A 114 -23.89 -3.44 7.72
N LYS A 115 -22.89 -4.26 7.42
CA LYS A 115 -22.88 -5.70 7.75
C LYS A 115 -22.85 -5.97 9.25
N HIS A 116 -22.22 -5.12 10.05
CA HIS A 116 -22.30 -5.24 11.51
C HIS A 116 -23.72 -5.13 12.06
N VAL A 117 -24.57 -4.33 11.38
CA VAL A 117 -25.96 -4.12 11.80
C VAL A 117 -26.87 -5.25 11.27
N THR A 118 -26.67 -5.67 10.02
CA THR A 118 -27.57 -6.62 9.36
C THR A 118 -27.23 -8.08 9.67
N ASP A 119 -25.95 -8.40 9.83
CA ASP A 119 -25.48 -9.77 9.99
C ASP A 119 -24.43 -9.84 11.13
N PRO A 120 -24.88 -9.82 12.40
CA PRO A 120 -23.97 -9.91 13.56
C PRO A 120 -23.15 -11.20 13.50
N GLY A 121 -21.82 -11.08 13.51
CA GLY A 121 -20.87 -12.21 13.43
C GLY A 121 -20.07 -12.29 12.13
N VAL A 122 -20.54 -11.70 11.03
CA VAL A 122 -19.79 -11.63 9.78
C VAL A 122 -18.48 -10.84 9.96
N PRO A 123 -18.44 -9.70 10.67
CA PRO A 123 -17.21 -8.98 10.89
C PRO A 123 -16.17 -9.77 11.67
N GLN A 124 -16.59 -10.49 12.73
CA GLN A 124 -15.69 -11.34 13.48
C GLN A 124 -15.11 -12.49 12.64
N PHE A 125 -15.88 -12.96 11.65
CA PHE A 125 -15.40 -13.95 10.70
C PHE A 125 -14.29 -13.34 9.79
N PHE A 126 -14.50 -12.12 9.29
CA PHE A 126 -13.49 -11.40 8.50
C PHE A 126 -12.24 -11.10 9.33
N ASP A 127 -12.38 -10.61 10.56
CA ASP A 127 -11.25 -10.36 11.46
C ASP A 127 -10.46 -11.64 11.71
N ASN A 128 -11.14 -12.77 11.91
CA ASN A 128 -10.50 -14.05 12.09
C ASN A 128 -9.79 -14.57 10.83
N LEU A 129 -10.28 -14.21 9.62
CA LEU A 129 -9.63 -14.59 8.36
C LEU A 129 -8.41 -13.73 8.04
N ILE A 130 -8.48 -12.43 8.37
CA ILE A 130 -7.44 -11.46 7.98
C ILE A 130 -6.37 -11.33 9.06
N LEU A 131 -6.75 -11.35 10.35
CA LEU A 131 -5.86 -11.05 11.46
C LEU A 131 -5.25 -12.28 12.15
N LYS A 132 -5.75 -13.49 11.89
CA LYS A 132 -5.14 -14.72 12.42
C LYS A 132 -3.98 -15.17 11.54
N GLU A 133 -2.81 -14.63 11.81
CA GLU A 133 -1.55 -15.07 11.22
C GLU A 133 -0.96 -16.38 11.84
N GLU A 134 -1.52 -16.87 12.95
CA GLU A 134 -0.85 -17.93 13.73
C GLU A 134 -1.33 -19.37 13.51
N ASP A 135 -2.43 -19.58 12.79
CA ASP A 135 -2.87 -20.95 12.45
C ASP A 135 -3.04 -21.07 10.92
N ASP A 136 -2.34 -22.02 10.35
CA ASP A 136 -2.20 -22.51 8.95
C ASP A 136 -3.49 -22.60 8.09
N LYS A 137 -4.50 -21.75 8.35
CA LYS A 137 -5.83 -21.70 7.71
C LYS A 137 -6.18 -20.34 7.11
N GLY A 138 -5.16 -19.56 6.71
CA GLY A 138 -5.36 -18.30 5.99
C GLY A 138 -5.93 -18.52 4.59
N LEU A 139 -6.38 -17.43 3.95
CA LEU A 139 -6.80 -17.43 2.55
C LEU A 139 -5.64 -17.88 1.67
N GLN A 140 -5.82 -18.95 0.90
CA GLN A 140 -4.84 -19.42 -0.07
C GLN A 140 -5.31 -19.10 -1.49
N GLU A 141 -4.41 -18.50 -2.28
CA GLU A 141 -4.65 -18.33 -3.71
C GLU A 141 -4.50 -19.67 -4.43
N VAL A 142 -5.59 -20.15 -5.02
CA VAL A 142 -5.58 -21.36 -5.85
C VAL A 142 -5.62 -20.94 -7.32
N LYS A 143 -4.53 -21.14 -8.06
CA LYS A 143 -4.51 -20.97 -9.51
C LYS A 143 -5.31 -22.09 -10.17
N ILE A 144 -6.47 -21.74 -10.74
CA ILE A 144 -7.26 -22.67 -11.55
C ILE A 144 -6.63 -22.73 -12.95
N PRO A 145 -6.18 -23.91 -13.41
CA PRO A 145 -5.68 -24.05 -14.77
C PRO A 145 -6.78 -23.72 -15.77
N ARG A 146 -6.50 -22.84 -16.72
CA ARG A 146 -7.40 -22.59 -17.83
C ARG A 146 -7.41 -23.83 -18.72
N THR A 147 -8.55 -24.46 -18.86
CA THR A 147 -8.84 -25.47 -19.87
C THR A 147 -8.94 -24.85 -21.25
#